data_3e7a59c948b20efaa26d8253f2032702
#
_entry.id   3e7a59c948b20efaa26d8253f2032702
#
_cell.length_a   1.000
_cell.length_b   1.000
_cell.length_c   1.000
_cell.angle_alpha   90.00
_cell.angle_beta   90.00
_cell.angle_gamma   90.00
#
_symmetry.space_group_name_H-M   'P 1'
#
loop_
_entity.id
_entity.type
_entity.pdbx_description
1 polymer ?
#
loop_
_entity_poly.entity_id
_entity_poly.type
_entity_poly.pdbx_seq_one_letter_code
_entity_poly.pdbx_strand_id
1 'polypeptide(L)'
;MATIKFQTLSFQEKGNELQVTLLKHFITSIPKEELDKIGLWKLKDANTIIFKQTEQEKTEIKFFFLLEKYFHHLKTKLTGNNAIYIHKNSGIPLMGNPAFGIVYRNSSLIEIKPITSCNLDCIYCSVGEGLSSKKTDFVVEKDYLLEELKKLIQFVGVPVEVHVGVQGEPFFYEPIEELMADLEKMERVKIVSIDTNGTLLTKEKVERLSQYKKLQLNMSLDAMDEKLAKKIAGIEHYNLNHVLEMITLISKLKMNMIIAPVMMQNINESEMEKIIIFAKSLPNLPILGIQNFLPYKTGRIAAKQLGWEKFFAFLSEL
;
A
#
# COMPACT_ATOMS: atom_id res chain seq x y z
N MET A 1 37.70 -1.16 11.18
CA MET A 1 36.44 -1.93 11.34
C MET A 1 35.30 -1.01 10.92
N ALA A 2 34.53 -1.43 9.95
CA ALA A 2 33.38 -0.69 9.45
C ALA A 2 32.07 -1.32 9.95
N THR A 3 31.11 -0.50 10.34
CA THR A 3 29.79 -0.95 10.80
C THR A 3 28.71 -0.27 9.98
N ILE A 4 27.92 -1.05 9.25
CA ILE A 4 26.86 -0.55 8.40
C ILE A 4 25.52 -0.99 8.99
N LYS A 5 24.68 -0.04 9.35
CA LYS A 5 23.37 -0.26 9.98
C LYS A 5 22.26 0.36 9.14
N PHE A 6 21.16 -0.38 8.98
CA PHE A 6 19.97 0.07 8.25
C PHE A 6 18.74 0.08 9.16
N GLN A 7 17.77 0.92 8.82
CA GLN A 7 16.43 0.91 9.43
C GLN A 7 15.45 0.08 8.58
N THR A 8 15.61 0.11 7.26
CA THR A 8 14.69 -0.47 6.28
C THR A 8 15.13 -1.81 5.73
N LEU A 9 16.38 -2.21 5.99
CA LEU A 9 16.94 -3.49 5.56
C LEU A 9 17.14 -4.43 6.74
N SER A 10 16.89 -5.71 6.49
CA SER A 10 17.32 -6.79 7.38
C SER A 10 18.06 -7.89 6.61
N PHE A 11 18.95 -8.58 7.30
CA PHE A 11 19.88 -9.55 6.76
C PHE A 11 19.70 -10.90 7.43
N GLN A 12 19.79 -11.97 6.65
CA GLN A 12 19.80 -13.34 7.15
C GLN A 12 20.74 -14.20 6.30
N GLU A 13 21.66 -14.91 6.95
CA GLU A 13 22.49 -15.88 6.24
C GLU A 13 21.67 -17.10 5.85
N LYS A 14 21.75 -17.51 4.58
CA LYS A 14 21.11 -18.70 4.04
C LYS A 14 22.10 -19.45 3.13
N GLY A 15 22.69 -20.51 3.64
CA GLY A 15 23.71 -21.28 2.90
C GLY A 15 24.86 -20.37 2.45
N ASN A 16 25.12 -20.30 1.14
CA ASN A 16 26.17 -19.47 0.54
C ASN A 16 25.73 -18.04 0.20
N GLU A 17 24.54 -17.62 0.63
CA GLU A 17 24.00 -16.32 0.33
C GLU A 17 23.68 -15.53 1.59
N LEU A 18 23.72 -14.21 1.48
CA LEU A 18 23.11 -13.27 2.41
C LEU A 18 21.76 -12.83 1.83
N GLN A 19 20.67 -13.29 2.42
CA GLN A 19 19.35 -12.79 2.09
C GLN A 19 19.21 -11.35 2.64
N VAL A 20 18.87 -10.43 1.77
CA VAL A 20 18.54 -9.04 2.11
C VAL A 20 17.03 -8.85 1.99
N THR A 21 16.41 -8.33 3.03
CA THR A 21 14.99 -8.02 3.03
C THR A 21 14.82 -6.51 3.18
N LEU A 22 14.16 -5.87 2.20
CA LEU A 22 13.78 -4.48 2.22
C LEU A 22 12.33 -4.36 2.70
N LEU A 23 12.08 -3.43 3.65
CA LEU A 23 10.73 -3.08 4.15
C LEU A 23 9.89 -4.32 4.51
N LYS A 24 10.52 -5.36 5.08
CA LYS A 24 9.94 -6.66 5.49
C LYS A 24 9.35 -7.52 4.35
N HIS A 25 9.05 -6.96 3.20
CA HIS A 25 8.25 -7.58 2.15
C HIS A 25 9.00 -7.88 0.85
N PHE A 26 10.14 -7.25 0.61
CA PHE A 26 10.91 -7.41 -0.62
C PHE A 26 12.24 -8.09 -0.34
N ILE A 27 12.58 -9.09 -1.13
CA ILE A 27 13.79 -9.90 -0.92
C ILE A 27 14.69 -9.93 -2.13
N THR A 28 15.99 -9.96 -1.87
CA THR A 28 17.03 -10.37 -2.81
C THR A 28 18.09 -11.16 -2.06
N SER A 29 19.00 -11.82 -2.78
CA SER A 29 20.11 -12.58 -2.21
C SER A 29 21.43 -12.12 -2.80
N ILE A 30 22.43 -11.95 -1.95
CA ILE A 30 23.81 -11.60 -2.32
C ILE A 30 24.70 -12.81 -2.02
N PRO A 31 25.46 -13.33 -2.99
CA PRO A 31 26.46 -14.38 -2.74
C PRO A 31 27.49 -13.92 -1.70
N LYS A 32 27.84 -14.78 -0.73
CA LYS A 32 28.84 -14.46 0.31
C LYS A 32 30.19 -14.09 -0.27
N GLU A 33 30.58 -14.72 -1.36
CA GLU A 33 31.82 -14.41 -2.08
C GLU A 33 31.94 -12.94 -2.56
N GLU A 34 30.81 -12.30 -2.87
CA GLU A 34 30.78 -10.88 -3.22
C GLU A 34 31.02 -9.98 -2.01
N LEU A 35 30.52 -10.39 -0.85
CA LEU A 35 30.77 -9.70 0.42
C LEU A 35 32.23 -9.88 0.88
N ASP A 36 32.78 -11.08 0.68
CA ASP A 36 34.18 -11.39 1.01
C ASP A 36 35.17 -10.52 0.24
N LYS A 37 34.82 -10.07 -0.99
CA LYS A 37 35.61 -9.09 -1.76
C LYS A 37 35.69 -7.70 -1.13
N ILE A 38 34.75 -7.37 -0.23
CA ILE A 38 34.76 -6.11 0.52
C ILE A 38 35.69 -6.22 1.72
N GLY A 39 35.63 -7.37 2.42
CA GLY A 39 36.42 -7.70 3.59
C GLY A 39 35.78 -8.79 4.44
N LEU A 40 36.48 -9.26 5.46
CA LEU A 40 35.90 -10.22 6.42
C LEU A 40 34.71 -9.60 7.12
N TRP A 41 33.55 -10.22 7.00
CA TRP A 41 32.30 -9.68 7.52
C TRP A 41 31.61 -10.64 8.48
N LYS A 42 30.66 -10.10 9.27
CA LYS A 42 29.70 -10.85 10.08
C LYS A 42 28.45 -10.01 10.33
N LEU A 43 27.33 -10.67 10.57
CA LEU A 43 26.15 -10.00 11.11
C LEU A 43 26.35 -9.75 12.61
N LYS A 44 26.05 -8.52 13.07
CA LYS A 44 25.96 -8.17 14.48
C LYS A 44 24.55 -8.46 15.01
N ASP A 45 23.57 -8.08 14.21
CA ASP A 45 22.14 -8.29 14.41
C ASP A 45 21.45 -8.32 13.04
N ALA A 46 20.13 -8.45 13.02
CA ALA A 46 19.37 -8.54 11.79
C ALA A 46 19.49 -7.29 10.86
N ASN A 47 19.88 -6.16 11.39
CA ASN A 47 19.93 -4.89 10.62
C ASN A 47 21.35 -4.34 10.49
N THR A 48 22.36 -5.02 11.06
CA THR A 48 23.72 -4.50 11.16
C THR A 48 24.74 -5.52 10.67
N ILE A 49 25.54 -5.11 9.68
CA ILE A 49 26.69 -5.88 9.17
C ILE A 49 28.00 -5.18 9.57
N ILE A 50 28.98 -5.96 10.02
CA ILE A 50 30.30 -5.47 10.41
C ILE A 50 31.34 -6.06 9.46
N PHE A 51 32.21 -5.20 8.93
CA PHE A 51 33.40 -5.58 8.17
C PHE A 51 34.67 -5.32 9.00
N LYS A 52 35.54 -6.33 9.11
CA LYS A 52 36.79 -6.25 9.84
C LYS A 52 37.91 -5.72 8.93
N GLN A 53 38.87 -5.01 9.53
CA GLN A 53 40.11 -4.56 8.86
C GLN A 53 39.83 -3.68 7.61
N THR A 54 38.74 -2.93 7.63
CA THR A 54 38.35 -2.04 6.54
C THR A 54 38.07 -0.64 7.07
N GLU A 55 38.16 0.37 6.17
CA GLU A 55 37.82 1.75 6.41
C GLU A 55 36.31 1.97 6.23
N GLN A 56 35.68 2.77 7.08
CA GLN A 56 34.23 2.96 7.12
C GLN A 56 33.68 3.41 5.74
N GLU A 57 34.13 4.57 5.27
CA GLU A 57 33.61 5.20 4.06
C GLU A 57 33.78 4.32 2.81
N LYS A 58 34.97 3.76 2.62
CA LYS A 58 35.22 2.84 1.48
C LYS A 58 34.35 1.58 1.52
N THR A 59 34.08 1.08 2.72
CA THR A 59 33.27 -0.11 2.93
C THR A 59 31.81 0.19 2.63
N GLU A 60 31.30 1.33 3.11
CA GLU A 60 29.95 1.80 2.80
C GLU A 60 29.74 1.93 1.29
N ILE A 61 30.61 2.62 0.60
CA ILE A 61 30.55 2.81 -0.86
C ILE A 61 30.48 1.44 -1.58
N LYS A 62 31.41 0.52 -1.26
CA LYS A 62 31.44 -0.81 -1.89
C LYS A 62 30.17 -1.61 -1.59
N PHE A 63 29.69 -1.54 -0.35
CA PHE A 63 28.48 -2.27 0.05
C PHE A 63 27.22 -1.69 -0.60
N PHE A 64 27.10 -0.38 -0.73
CA PHE A 64 26.00 0.27 -1.44
C PHE A 64 26.00 -0.09 -2.94
N PHE A 65 27.15 -0.12 -3.61
CA PHE A 65 27.25 -0.62 -4.99
C PHE A 65 26.81 -2.08 -5.11
N LEU A 66 27.15 -2.90 -4.11
CA LEU A 66 26.76 -4.29 -4.10
C LEU A 66 25.23 -4.43 -3.90
N LEU A 67 24.65 -3.65 -2.99
CA LEU A 67 23.18 -3.60 -2.79
C LEU A 67 22.49 -3.17 -4.07
N GLU A 68 22.94 -2.10 -4.72
CA GLU A 68 22.36 -1.59 -5.97
C GLU A 68 22.35 -2.67 -7.05
N LYS A 69 23.49 -3.36 -7.26
CA LYS A 69 23.59 -4.48 -8.20
C LYS A 69 22.53 -5.55 -7.95
N TYR A 70 22.30 -5.93 -6.71
CA TYR A 70 21.36 -7.01 -6.38
C TYR A 70 19.92 -6.54 -6.19
N PHE A 71 19.67 -5.25 -6.01
CA PHE A 71 18.31 -4.69 -5.97
C PHE A 71 17.58 -4.77 -7.32
N HIS A 72 18.29 -4.92 -8.44
CA HIS A 72 17.65 -5.25 -9.72
C HIS A 72 16.97 -6.64 -9.72
N HIS A 73 17.24 -7.47 -8.73
CA HIS A 73 16.65 -8.81 -8.55
C HIS A 73 15.67 -8.88 -7.36
N LEU A 74 15.23 -7.72 -6.85
CA LEU A 74 14.22 -7.69 -5.79
C LEU A 74 12.94 -8.39 -6.23
N LYS A 75 12.36 -9.14 -5.30
CA LYS A 75 11.05 -9.80 -5.45
C LYS A 75 10.18 -9.56 -4.24
N THR A 76 8.88 -9.43 -4.47
CA THR A 76 7.89 -9.41 -3.40
C THR A 76 7.76 -10.81 -2.80
N LYS A 77 7.94 -10.96 -1.50
CA LYS A 77 7.87 -12.27 -0.81
C LYS A 77 6.53 -12.98 -1.02
N LEU A 78 5.44 -12.22 -0.99
CA LEU A 78 4.09 -12.78 -1.04
C LEU A 78 3.72 -13.28 -2.43
N THR A 79 4.02 -12.52 -3.47
CA THR A 79 3.57 -12.77 -4.84
C THR A 79 4.64 -13.39 -5.73
N GLY A 80 5.91 -13.26 -5.36
CA GLY A 80 7.06 -13.62 -6.22
C GLY A 80 7.29 -12.64 -7.38
N ASN A 81 6.49 -11.59 -7.50
CA ASN A 81 6.64 -10.56 -8.51
C ASN A 81 8.02 -9.89 -8.41
N ASN A 82 8.56 -9.47 -9.55
CA ASN A 82 9.70 -8.56 -9.53
C ASN A 82 9.30 -7.26 -8.82
N ALA A 83 10.22 -6.68 -8.04
CA ALA A 83 9.97 -5.44 -7.34
C ALA A 83 11.01 -4.38 -7.73
N ILE A 84 10.55 -3.14 -7.93
CA ILE A 84 11.38 -1.98 -8.22
C ILE A 84 11.28 -1.02 -7.05
N TYR A 85 12.41 -0.79 -6.38
CA TYR A 85 12.52 0.22 -5.33
C TYR A 85 12.90 1.57 -5.95
N ILE A 86 12.02 2.54 -5.76
CA ILE A 86 12.17 3.90 -6.30
C ILE A 86 12.57 4.82 -5.16
N HIS A 87 13.75 5.39 -5.25
CA HIS A 87 14.34 6.28 -4.26
C HIS A 87 14.92 7.53 -4.92
N LYS A 88 15.30 8.50 -4.13
CA LYS A 88 15.77 9.81 -4.63
C LYS A 88 16.89 9.69 -5.68
N ASN A 89 17.81 8.77 -5.49
CA ASN A 89 18.96 8.59 -6.38
C ASN A 89 18.67 7.66 -7.59
N SER A 90 17.45 7.12 -7.71
CA SER A 90 17.08 6.27 -8.85
C SER A 90 16.93 7.05 -10.16
N GLY A 91 16.83 8.37 -10.10
CA GLY A 91 16.56 9.22 -11.26
C GLY A 91 15.14 9.07 -11.82
N ILE A 92 14.26 8.35 -11.15
CA ILE A 92 12.88 8.12 -11.57
C ILE A 92 11.97 9.18 -10.96
N PRO A 93 11.31 10.05 -11.76
CA PRO A 93 10.42 11.05 -11.24
C PRO A 93 9.15 10.41 -10.66
N LEU A 94 8.62 10.96 -9.56
CA LEU A 94 7.41 10.45 -8.92
C LEU A 94 6.12 10.97 -9.54
N MET A 95 6.17 12.01 -10.36
CA MET A 95 5.01 12.54 -11.11
C MET A 95 5.10 12.17 -12.58
N GLY A 96 3.93 12.02 -13.22
CA GLY A 96 3.83 11.68 -14.65
C GLY A 96 3.64 10.18 -14.91
N ASN A 97 3.58 9.34 -13.89
CA ASN A 97 3.26 7.92 -13.99
C ASN A 97 2.01 7.59 -13.16
N PRO A 98 0.96 6.97 -13.75
CA PRO A 98 -0.24 6.61 -13.01
C PRO A 98 -0.09 5.37 -12.12
N ALA A 99 0.98 4.57 -12.29
CA ALA A 99 1.16 3.31 -11.55
C ALA A 99 1.69 3.52 -10.13
N PHE A 100 2.60 4.47 -9.92
CA PHE A 100 3.24 4.74 -8.62
C PHE A 100 3.53 6.22 -8.43
N GLY A 101 3.93 6.61 -7.22
CA GLY A 101 4.37 7.98 -6.92
C GLY A 101 3.20 8.92 -6.67
N ILE A 102 3.15 10.04 -7.36
CA ILE A 102 2.20 11.13 -7.12
C ILE A 102 1.40 11.41 -8.39
N VAL A 103 0.07 11.42 -8.27
CA VAL A 103 -0.84 11.80 -9.35
C VAL A 103 -1.58 13.08 -8.96
N TYR A 104 -1.42 14.12 -9.76
CA TYR A 104 -2.08 15.40 -9.61
C TYR A 104 -2.95 15.71 -10.83
N ARG A 105 -4.23 15.99 -10.60
CA ARG A 105 -5.22 16.23 -11.64
C ARG A 105 -5.78 17.66 -11.62
N ASN A 106 -4.95 18.62 -11.21
CA ASN A 106 -5.31 20.03 -11.09
C ASN A 106 -6.53 20.29 -10.18
N SER A 107 -6.54 19.60 -9.03
CA SER A 107 -7.59 19.73 -8.01
C SER A 107 -6.96 19.80 -6.61
N SER A 108 -7.78 19.97 -5.57
CA SER A 108 -7.32 19.88 -4.17
C SER A 108 -7.10 18.44 -3.69
N LEU A 109 -7.37 17.44 -4.52
CA LEU A 109 -7.07 16.03 -4.25
C LEU A 109 -5.72 15.67 -4.89
N ILE A 110 -4.80 15.17 -4.09
CA ILE A 110 -3.50 14.63 -4.54
C ILE A 110 -3.47 13.14 -4.20
N GLU A 111 -3.38 12.30 -5.24
CA GLU A 111 -3.21 10.85 -5.04
C GLU A 111 -1.73 10.52 -4.83
N ILE A 112 -1.42 9.70 -3.83
CA ILE A 112 -0.10 9.11 -3.64
C ILE A 112 -0.18 7.58 -3.65
N LYS A 113 0.76 6.96 -4.33
CA LYS A 113 0.86 5.52 -4.52
C LYS A 113 2.23 5.05 -4.07
N PRO A 114 2.42 4.86 -2.75
CA PRO A 114 3.73 4.46 -2.20
C PRO A 114 4.10 3.02 -2.55
N ILE A 115 3.11 2.19 -2.86
CA ILE A 115 3.28 0.77 -3.16
C ILE A 115 2.20 0.29 -4.13
N THR A 116 2.54 -0.69 -4.97
CA THR A 116 1.56 -1.35 -5.85
C THR A 116 1.30 -2.81 -5.47
N SER A 117 2.09 -3.37 -4.55
CA SER A 117 1.87 -4.73 -4.04
C SER A 117 0.57 -4.82 -3.27
N CYS A 118 -0.16 -5.91 -3.45
CA CYS A 118 -1.38 -6.20 -2.72
C CYS A 118 -1.40 -7.66 -2.29
N ASN A 119 -2.04 -7.94 -1.18
CA ASN A 119 -2.26 -9.29 -0.66
C ASN A 119 -3.57 -9.92 -1.15
N LEU A 120 -4.37 -9.21 -1.95
CA LEU A 120 -5.58 -9.69 -2.61
C LEU A 120 -5.41 -9.71 -4.13
N ASP A 121 -6.33 -10.42 -4.80
CA ASP A 121 -6.44 -10.48 -6.25
C ASP A 121 -7.87 -10.21 -6.72
N CYS A 122 -8.45 -9.08 -6.25
CA CYS A 122 -9.85 -8.73 -6.49
C CYS A 122 -10.21 -8.78 -7.97
N ILE A 123 -11.36 -9.41 -8.27
CA ILE A 123 -11.81 -9.64 -9.66
C ILE A 123 -12.07 -8.34 -10.45
N TYR A 124 -12.35 -7.24 -9.75
CA TYR A 124 -12.61 -5.91 -10.34
C TYR A 124 -11.39 -4.98 -10.34
N CYS A 125 -10.24 -5.45 -9.85
CA CYS A 125 -9.07 -4.58 -9.61
C CYS A 125 -8.54 -3.98 -10.91
N SER A 126 -8.22 -2.68 -10.88
CA SER A 126 -7.62 -1.93 -12.00
C SER A 126 -6.12 -2.19 -12.17
N VAL A 127 -5.46 -2.86 -11.22
CA VAL A 127 -4.04 -3.22 -11.36
C VAL A 127 -3.85 -4.15 -12.57
N GLY A 128 -2.97 -3.75 -13.48
CA GLY A 128 -2.76 -4.42 -14.75
C GLY A 128 -3.28 -3.62 -15.95
N GLU A 129 -4.02 -2.52 -15.71
CA GLU A 129 -4.44 -1.60 -16.77
C GLU A 129 -3.36 -0.56 -17.09
N GLY A 130 -3.23 -0.24 -18.37
CA GLY A 130 -2.30 0.79 -18.84
C GLY A 130 -0.86 0.48 -18.46
N LEU A 131 -0.25 1.37 -17.65
CA LEU A 131 1.15 1.26 -17.21
C LEU A 131 1.31 0.45 -15.92
N SER A 132 0.22 0.08 -15.23
CA SER A 132 0.31 -0.79 -14.05
C SER A 132 0.54 -2.24 -14.46
N SER A 133 1.13 -3.05 -13.59
CA SER A 133 1.48 -4.45 -13.89
C SER A 133 1.25 -5.35 -12.69
N LYS A 134 0.68 -6.54 -12.95
CA LYS A 134 0.62 -7.63 -11.97
C LYS A 134 1.91 -8.45 -11.86
N LYS A 135 2.91 -8.17 -12.71
CA LYS A 135 4.19 -8.90 -12.74
C LYS A 135 5.32 -8.15 -12.07
N THR A 136 5.13 -6.84 -11.89
CA THR A 136 6.15 -5.97 -11.31
C THR A 136 5.50 -5.08 -10.28
N ASP A 137 6.00 -5.14 -9.07
CA ASP A 137 5.61 -4.27 -7.98
C ASP A 137 6.54 -3.06 -7.92
N PHE A 138 5.97 -1.90 -7.59
CA PHE A 138 6.74 -0.68 -7.33
C PHE A 138 6.60 -0.32 -5.85
N VAL A 139 7.69 0.06 -5.24
CA VAL A 139 7.72 0.58 -3.87
C VAL A 139 8.56 1.85 -3.84
N VAL A 140 8.00 2.92 -3.30
CA VAL A 140 8.61 4.24 -3.27
C VAL A 140 9.21 4.50 -1.90
N GLU A 141 10.42 5.05 -1.85
CA GLU A 141 11.04 5.53 -0.63
C GLU A 141 10.19 6.63 0.03
N LYS A 142 9.92 6.48 1.34
CA LYS A 142 9.02 7.39 2.07
C LYS A 142 9.51 8.84 2.02
N ASP A 143 10.80 9.06 2.29
CA ASP A 143 11.35 10.41 2.38
C ASP A 143 11.38 11.11 1.02
N TYR A 144 11.67 10.38 -0.05
CA TYR A 144 11.57 10.90 -1.41
C TYR A 144 10.13 11.26 -1.78
N LEU A 145 9.17 10.38 -1.45
CA LEU A 145 7.74 10.65 -1.67
C LEU A 145 7.29 11.91 -0.93
N LEU A 146 7.69 12.07 0.33
CA LEU A 146 7.34 13.23 1.15
C LEU A 146 7.99 14.52 0.64
N GLU A 147 9.24 14.47 0.18
CA GLU A 147 9.92 15.63 -0.39
C GLU A 147 9.18 16.15 -1.63
N GLU A 148 8.85 15.26 -2.57
CA GLU A 148 8.15 15.62 -3.80
C GLU A 148 6.70 16.06 -3.53
N LEU A 149 6.01 15.39 -2.60
CA LEU A 149 4.67 15.79 -2.18
C LEU A 149 4.64 17.19 -1.55
N LYS A 150 5.62 17.54 -0.71
CA LYS A 150 5.74 18.88 -0.12
C LYS A 150 5.89 19.96 -1.18
N LYS A 151 6.74 19.71 -2.20
CA LYS A 151 6.90 20.64 -3.34
C LYS A 151 5.59 20.85 -4.09
N LEU A 152 4.84 19.77 -4.34
CA LEU A 152 3.56 19.84 -5.02
C LEU A 152 2.51 20.59 -4.17
N ILE A 153 2.39 20.28 -2.87
CA ILE A 153 1.46 20.99 -1.96
C ILE A 153 1.79 22.48 -1.90
N GLN A 154 3.07 22.83 -1.91
CA GLN A 154 3.49 24.24 -1.96
C GLN A 154 3.08 24.90 -3.27
N PHE A 155 3.25 24.21 -4.40
CA PHE A 155 2.82 24.68 -5.72
C PHE A 155 1.30 24.87 -5.83
N VAL A 156 0.52 23.90 -5.33
CA VAL A 156 -0.96 23.96 -5.32
C VAL A 156 -1.47 25.14 -4.49
N GLY A 157 -0.82 25.47 -3.39
CA GLY A 157 -1.05 26.71 -2.63
C GLY A 157 -2.32 26.78 -1.80
N VAL A 158 -3.24 25.81 -1.92
CA VAL A 158 -4.51 25.71 -1.17
C VAL A 158 -4.52 24.49 -0.26
N PRO A 159 -5.45 24.38 0.70
CA PRO A 159 -5.64 23.16 1.47
C PRO A 159 -5.95 21.96 0.57
N VAL A 160 -5.35 20.81 0.89
CA VAL A 160 -5.45 19.58 0.07
C VAL A 160 -5.93 18.39 0.88
N GLU A 161 -6.53 17.45 0.20
CA GLU A 161 -6.65 16.05 0.61
C GLU A 161 -5.51 15.26 -0.03
N VAL A 162 -4.84 14.41 0.77
CA VAL A 162 -3.88 13.43 0.30
C VAL A 162 -4.53 12.06 0.31
N HIS A 163 -4.74 11.49 -0.86
CA HIS A 163 -5.37 10.19 -1.04
C HIS A 163 -4.30 9.11 -1.25
N VAL A 164 -4.25 8.13 -0.35
CA VAL A 164 -3.28 7.03 -0.36
C VAL A 164 -3.98 5.77 -0.85
N GLY A 165 -3.57 5.25 -1.99
CA GLY A 165 -4.17 4.03 -2.50
C GLY A 165 -4.36 4.00 -4.01
N VAL A 166 -5.52 3.50 -4.46
CA VAL A 166 -5.91 3.25 -5.87
C VAL A 166 -5.14 2.08 -6.49
N GLN A 167 -3.88 1.86 -6.09
CA GLN A 167 -3.03 0.74 -6.53
C GLN A 167 -2.42 0.06 -5.31
N GLY A 168 -2.49 -1.28 -5.24
CA GLY A 168 -1.94 -2.06 -4.14
C GLY A 168 -2.75 -1.97 -2.84
N GLU A 169 -2.17 -2.46 -1.76
CA GLU A 169 -2.71 -2.33 -0.40
C GLU A 169 -1.79 -1.42 0.43
N PRO A 170 -2.24 -0.23 0.84
CA PRO A 170 -1.40 0.72 1.56
C PRO A 170 -0.82 0.17 2.87
N PHE A 171 -1.53 -0.70 3.59
CA PHE A 171 -1.00 -1.31 4.82
C PHE A 171 0.03 -2.42 4.57
N PHE A 172 0.30 -2.76 3.32
CA PHE A 172 1.46 -3.55 2.93
C PHE A 172 2.75 -2.69 2.83
N TYR A 173 2.61 -1.36 2.81
CA TYR A 173 3.73 -0.43 2.84
C TYR A 173 4.20 -0.23 4.28
N GLU A 174 5.36 -0.81 4.64
CA GLU A 174 5.86 -0.81 6.01
C GLU A 174 5.93 0.58 6.66
N PRO A 175 6.40 1.66 5.96
CA PRO A 175 6.47 2.99 6.54
C PRO A 175 5.12 3.74 6.60
N ILE A 176 3.97 3.08 6.45
CA ILE A 176 2.66 3.75 6.36
C ILE A 176 2.33 4.58 7.61
N GLU A 177 2.63 4.07 8.83
CA GLU A 177 2.36 4.79 10.07
C GLU A 177 3.28 6.02 10.22
N GLU A 178 4.55 5.93 9.80
CA GLU A 178 5.47 7.06 9.76
C GLU A 178 5.02 8.10 8.72
N LEU A 179 4.58 7.66 7.54
CA LEU A 179 4.02 8.51 6.51
C LEU A 179 2.80 9.28 7.04
N MET A 180 1.90 8.59 7.76
CA MET A 180 0.75 9.22 8.43
C MET A 180 1.18 10.28 9.44
N ALA A 181 2.17 9.98 10.29
CA ALA A 181 2.69 10.91 11.28
C ALA A 181 3.29 12.17 10.64
N ASP A 182 3.92 12.04 9.48
CA ASP A 182 4.47 13.16 8.73
C ASP A 182 3.37 13.99 8.05
N LEU A 183 2.36 13.36 7.46
CA LEU A 183 1.21 14.03 6.83
C LEU A 183 0.34 14.76 7.86
N GLU A 184 0.16 14.20 9.06
CA GLU A 184 -0.59 14.83 10.16
C GLU A 184 -0.01 16.21 10.53
N LYS A 185 1.33 16.37 10.45
CA LYS A 185 2.03 17.63 10.77
C LYS A 185 1.92 18.71 9.68
N MET A 186 1.52 18.35 8.46
CA MET A 186 1.45 19.29 7.34
C MET A 186 0.19 20.15 7.43
N GLU A 187 0.31 21.45 7.65
CA GLU A 187 -0.83 22.36 7.87
C GLU A 187 -1.82 22.40 6.71
N ARG A 188 -1.33 22.35 5.46
CA ARG A 188 -2.17 22.37 4.26
C ARG A 188 -2.87 21.05 3.95
N VAL A 189 -2.41 19.94 4.53
CA VAL A 189 -3.12 18.66 4.45
C VAL A 189 -4.27 18.68 5.45
N LYS A 190 -5.51 18.57 4.97
CA LYS A 190 -6.73 18.59 5.78
C LYS A 190 -7.28 17.21 6.03
N ILE A 191 -7.18 16.34 5.03
CA ILE A 191 -7.61 14.94 5.09
C ILE A 191 -6.50 14.09 4.51
N VAL A 192 -6.29 12.93 5.12
CA VAL A 192 -5.49 11.83 4.55
C VAL A 192 -6.43 10.65 4.44
N SER A 193 -6.92 10.37 3.23
CA SER A 193 -7.79 9.23 2.97
C SER A 193 -6.96 8.04 2.51
N ILE A 194 -7.21 6.86 3.08
CA ILE A 194 -6.50 5.62 2.75
C ILE A 194 -7.50 4.57 2.30
N ASP A 195 -7.38 4.11 1.03
CA ASP A 195 -8.13 2.96 0.54
C ASP A 195 -7.48 1.68 1.06
N THR A 196 -8.24 0.82 1.72
CA THR A 196 -7.72 -0.43 2.26
C THR A 196 -8.74 -1.56 2.19
N ASN A 197 -8.25 -2.76 1.94
CA ASN A 197 -9.05 -3.97 2.05
C ASN A 197 -9.24 -4.43 3.52
N GLY A 198 -8.58 -3.79 4.48
CA GLY A 198 -8.71 -4.02 5.91
C GLY A 198 -8.05 -5.30 6.45
N THR A 199 -7.60 -6.21 5.59
CA THR A 199 -7.10 -7.53 6.02
C THR A 199 -5.77 -7.48 6.77
N LEU A 200 -4.99 -6.40 6.60
CA LEU A 200 -3.70 -6.19 7.27
C LEU A 200 -3.80 -5.27 8.51
N LEU A 201 -4.99 -4.81 8.82
CA LEU A 201 -5.24 -4.09 10.07
C LEU A 201 -5.24 -5.09 11.24
N THR A 202 -4.69 -4.65 12.38
CA THR A 202 -4.83 -5.33 13.67
C THR A 202 -5.42 -4.37 14.69
N LYS A 203 -5.92 -4.87 15.81
CA LYS A 203 -6.48 -4.02 16.88
C LYS A 203 -5.48 -2.97 17.32
N GLU A 204 -4.23 -3.38 17.57
CA GLU A 204 -3.15 -2.50 18.01
C GLU A 204 -2.81 -1.44 16.95
N LYS A 205 -2.86 -1.83 15.65
CA LYS A 205 -2.63 -0.89 14.56
C LYS A 205 -3.76 0.14 14.47
N VAL A 206 -5.01 -0.28 14.55
CA VAL A 206 -6.18 0.61 14.53
C VAL A 206 -6.15 1.56 15.73
N GLU A 207 -5.82 1.07 16.94
CA GLU A 207 -5.67 1.91 18.13
C GLU A 207 -4.57 2.95 17.97
N ARG A 208 -3.40 2.59 17.41
CA ARG A 208 -2.35 3.58 17.11
C ARG A 208 -2.79 4.59 16.04
N LEU A 209 -3.50 4.16 15.02
CA LEU A 209 -4.00 5.03 13.95
C LEU A 209 -5.06 6.02 14.43
N SER A 210 -5.83 5.69 15.49
CA SER A 210 -6.89 6.55 16.01
C SER A 210 -6.41 7.90 16.57
N GLN A 211 -5.11 8.05 16.81
CA GLN A 211 -4.51 9.33 17.23
C GLN A 211 -4.48 10.39 16.11
N TYR A 212 -4.52 9.97 14.82
CA TYR A 212 -4.41 10.88 13.68
C TYR A 212 -5.76 11.48 13.33
N LYS A 213 -5.90 12.80 13.50
CA LYS A 213 -7.16 13.52 13.31
C LYS A 213 -7.55 13.71 11.85
N LYS A 214 -6.55 13.75 10.96
CA LYS A 214 -6.75 13.93 9.53
C LYS A 214 -7.04 12.62 8.81
N LEU A 215 -6.82 11.47 9.48
CA LEU A 215 -7.00 10.16 8.88
C LEU A 215 -8.47 9.85 8.60
N GLN A 216 -8.75 9.39 7.39
CA GLN A 216 -9.98 8.76 6.97
C GLN A 216 -9.65 7.40 6.36
N LEU A 217 -10.30 6.34 6.81
CA LEU A 217 -10.15 5.00 6.26
C LEU A 217 -11.30 4.70 5.30
N ASN A 218 -10.98 4.40 4.05
CA ASN A 218 -11.95 3.93 3.06
C ASN A 218 -11.85 2.40 3.01
N MET A 219 -12.80 1.74 3.68
CA MET A 219 -12.81 0.28 3.87
C MET A 219 -13.52 -0.40 2.71
N SER A 220 -12.80 -1.23 1.96
CA SER A 220 -13.41 -2.07 0.92
C SER A 220 -14.20 -3.20 1.56
N LEU A 221 -15.52 -3.22 1.32
CA LEU A 221 -16.42 -4.26 1.78
C LEU A 221 -17.47 -4.52 0.70
N ASP A 222 -17.28 -5.55 -0.12
CA ASP A 222 -18.05 -5.77 -1.32
C ASP A 222 -19.16 -6.82 -1.16
N ALA A 223 -19.16 -7.59 -0.06
CA ALA A 223 -20.18 -8.57 0.26
C ALA A 223 -20.19 -8.92 1.75
N MET A 224 -21.35 -9.31 2.25
CA MET A 224 -21.57 -9.87 3.60
C MET A 224 -21.65 -11.41 3.57
N ASP A 225 -21.82 -12.01 2.41
CA ASP A 225 -21.69 -13.47 2.21
C ASP A 225 -20.21 -13.85 2.09
N GLU A 226 -19.75 -14.78 2.93
CA GLU A 226 -18.32 -15.17 3.00
C GLU A 226 -17.81 -15.78 1.68
N LYS A 227 -18.62 -16.61 1.01
CA LYS A 227 -18.20 -17.25 -0.24
C LYS A 227 -18.09 -16.24 -1.37
N LEU A 228 -19.04 -15.32 -1.43
CA LEU A 228 -19.01 -14.23 -2.40
C LEU A 228 -17.86 -13.26 -2.13
N ALA A 229 -17.62 -12.92 -0.86
CA ALA A 229 -16.51 -12.06 -0.46
C ALA A 229 -15.15 -12.65 -0.87
N LYS A 230 -14.91 -13.96 -0.64
CA LYS A 230 -13.72 -14.68 -1.11
C LYS A 230 -13.59 -14.65 -2.64
N LYS A 231 -14.68 -14.91 -3.34
CA LYS A 231 -14.70 -14.85 -4.81
C LYS A 231 -14.35 -13.47 -5.34
N ILE A 232 -14.89 -12.40 -4.73
CA ILE A 232 -14.62 -11.01 -5.13
C ILE A 232 -13.18 -10.64 -4.78
N ALA A 233 -12.69 -10.99 -3.57
CA ALA A 233 -11.31 -10.75 -3.14
C ALA A 233 -10.27 -11.55 -3.95
N GLY A 234 -10.68 -12.58 -4.67
CA GLY A 234 -9.84 -13.42 -5.53
C GLY A 234 -8.88 -14.34 -4.77
N ILE A 235 -9.11 -14.58 -3.46
CA ILE A 235 -8.28 -15.47 -2.62
C ILE A 235 -9.15 -16.28 -1.66
N GLU A 236 -8.82 -17.55 -1.49
CA GLU A 236 -9.58 -18.49 -0.64
C GLU A 236 -9.47 -18.17 0.88
N HIS A 237 -8.34 -17.61 1.29
CA HIS A 237 -8.07 -17.31 2.70
C HIS A 237 -8.53 -15.90 3.12
N TYR A 238 -9.35 -15.20 2.31
CA TYR A 238 -9.95 -13.93 2.72
C TYR A 238 -10.83 -14.13 3.95
N ASN A 239 -10.58 -13.36 5.00
CA ASN A 239 -11.30 -13.44 6.27
C ASN A 239 -12.25 -12.25 6.42
N LEU A 240 -13.49 -12.44 6.00
CA LEU A 240 -14.54 -11.43 6.10
C LEU A 240 -14.79 -11.00 7.56
N ASN A 241 -14.85 -11.96 8.50
CA ASN A 241 -15.12 -11.67 9.90
C ASN A 241 -14.07 -10.74 10.50
N HIS A 242 -12.79 -10.96 10.15
CA HIS A 242 -11.71 -10.05 10.59
C HIS A 242 -11.93 -8.62 10.07
N VAL A 243 -12.31 -8.46 8.80
CA VAL A 243 -12.57 -7.12 8.22
C VAL A 243 -13.76 -6.45 8.93
N LEU A 244 -14.86 -7.18 9.20
CA LEU A 244 -16.00 -6.68 9.93
C LEU A 244 -15.64 -6.28 11.39
N GLU A 245 -14.79 -7.06 12.06
CA GLU A 245 -14.25 -6.71 13.37
C GLU A 245 -13.46 -5.41 13.35
N MET A 246 -12.59 -5.21 12.34
CA MET A 246 -11.81 -3.97 12.20
C MET A 246 -12.70 -2.77 11.92
N ILE A 247 -13.68 -2.89 11.02
CA ILE A 247 -14.68 -1.85 10.76
C ILE A 247 -15.44 -1.48 12.05
N THR A 248 -15.86 -2.48 12.81
CA THR A 248 -16.55 -2.26 14.08
C THR A 248 -15.66 -1.54 15.10
N LEU A 249 -14.39 -1.90 15.19
CA LEU A 249 -13.42 -1.24 16.08
C LEU A 249 -13.17 0.22 15.66
N ILE A 250 -12.97 0.48 14.36
CA ILE A 250 -12.79 1.82 13.79
C ILE A 250 -14.00 2.70 14.16
N SER A 251 -15.23 2.16 14.00
CA SER A 251 -16.46 2.84 14.38
C SER A 251 -16.52 3.12 15.90
N LYS A 252 -16.18 2.15 16.77
CA LYS A 252 -16.13 2.34 18.23
C LYS A 252 -15.17 3.44 18.65
N LEU A 253 -14.03 3.56 17.96
CA LEU A 253 -13.02 4.59 18.21
C LEU A 253 -13.38 5.95 17.59
N LYS A 254 -14.54 6.06 16.92
CA LYS A 254 -15.04 7.28 16.27
C LYS A 254 -14.06 7.86 15.23
N MET A 255 -13.31 6.99 14.56
CA MET A 255 -12.44 7.41 13.47
C MET A 255 -13.27 7.74 12.22
N ASN A 256 -12.78 8.66 11.39
CA ASN A 256 -13.42 8.93 10.09
C ASN A 256 -13.30 7.69 9.21
N MET A 257 -14.43 7.22 8.71
CA MET A 257 -14.50 6.01 7.91
C MET A 257 -15.56 6.12 6.82
N ILE A 258 -15.19 5.63 5.62
CA ILE A 258 -16.12 5.34 4.54
C ILE A 258 -16.12 3.84 4.34
N ILE A 259 -17.27 3.20 4.26
CA ILE A 259 -17.42 1.85 3.72
C ILE A 259 -17.67 2.02 2.22
N ALA A 260 -16.78 1.48 1.39
CA ALA A 260 -16.68 1.77 -0.03
C ALA A 260 -16.83 0.51 -0.91
N PRO A 261 -18.02 -0.10 -0.98
CA PRO A 261 -18.25 -1.26 -1.83
C PRO A 261 -18.25 -0.88 -3.32
N VAL A 262 -17.71 -1.76 -4.17
CA VAL A 262 -17.87 -1.70 -5.62
C VAL A 262 -19.07 -2.58 -6.01
N MET A 263 -20.15 -1.96 -6.46
CA MET A 263 -21.35 -2.65 -6.92
C MET A 263 -21.12 -3.15 -8.34
N MET A 264 -21.24 -4.46 -8.53
CA MET A 264 -21.07 -5.19 -9.80
C MET A 264 -22.37 -5.85 -10.18
N GLN A 265 -22.96 -5.42 -11.30
CA GLN A 265 -24.23 -5.93 -11.80
C GLN A 265 -24.22 -7.47 -11.97
N ASN A 266 -25.27 -8.14 -11.48
CA ASN A 266 -25.45 -9.60 -11.46
C ASN A 266 -24.40 -10.35 -10.60
N ILE A 267 -23.67 -9.68 -9.71
CA ILE A 267 -22.66 -10.29 -8.84
C ILE A 267 -22.97 -10.02 -7.36
N ASN A 268 -23.02 -8.75 -6.95
CA ASN A 268 -23.16 -8.40 -5.53
C ASN A 268 -24.20 -7.30 -5.26
N GLU A 269 -25.14 -7.06 -6.16
CA GLU A 269 -26.19 -6.04 -5.96
C GLU A 269 -26.99 -6.29 -4.67
N SER A 270 -27.37 -7.55 -4.42
CA SER A 270 -28.13 -7.94 -3.21
C SER A 270 -27.33 -7.79 -1.90
N GLU A 271 -26.02 -7.61 -1.98
CA GLU A 271 -25.17 -7.39 -0.81
C GLU A 271 -25.20 -5.93 -0.35
N MET A 272 -25.58 -4.98 -1.22
CA MET A 272 -25.61 -3.56 -0.88
C MET A 272 -26.56 -3.27 0.29
N GLU A 273 -27.75 -3.84 0.27
CA GLU A 273 -28.72 -3.73 1.38
C GLU A 273 -28.16 -4.32 2.69
N LYS A 274 -27.50 -5.49 2.61
CA LYS A 274 -26.88 -6.11 3.79
C LYS A 274 -25.75 -5.26 4.37
N ILE A 275 -24.94 -4.65 3.51
CA ILE A 275 -23.86 -3.72 3.92
C ILE A 275 -24.47 -2.47 4.58
N ILE A 276 -25.57 -1.93 4.06
CA ILE A 276 -26.29 -0.81 4.67
C ILE A 276 -26.80 -1.18 6.06
N ILE A 277 -27.43 -2.36 6.20
CA ILE A 277 -27.92 -2.86 7.49
C ILE A 277 -26.75 -2.99 8.49
N PHE A 278 -25.65 -3.57 8.07
CA PHE A 278 -24.43 -3.66 8.88
C PHE A 278 -23.92 -2.26 9.29
N ALA A 279 -23.79 -1.33 8.35
CA ALA A 279 -23.35 0.02 8.63
C ALA A 279 -24.26 0.74 9.65
N LYS A 280 -25.58 0.59 9.51
CA LYS A 280 -26.57 1.12 10.48
C LYS A 280 -26.46 0.50 11.88
N SER A 281 -25.92 -0.72 12.01
CA SER A 281 -25.70 -1.39 13.30
C SER A 281 -24.44 -0.93 14.04
N LEU A 282 -23.56 -0.17 13.38
CA LEU A 282 -22.30 0.27 13.97
C LEU A 282 -22.51 1.37 15.03
N PRO A 283 -21.68 1.41 16.08
CA PRO A 283 -21.79 2.40 17.16
C PRO A 283 -21.70 3.86 16.69
N ASN A 284 -20.96 4.11 15.64
CA ASN A 284 -20.85 5.40 14.98
C ASN A 284 -21.07 5.19 13.49
N LEU A 285 -22.12 5.80 12.94
CA LEU A 285 -22.54 5.58 11.56
C LEU A 285 -21.47 6.05 10.57
N PRO A 286 -20.90 5.18 9.72
CA PRO A 286 -19.96 5.57 8.70
C PRO A 286 -20.64 6.20 7.49
N ILE A 287 -19.87 6.87 6.65
CA ILE A 287 -20.33 7.22 5.32
C ILE A 287 -20.32 5.94 4.45
N LEU A 288 -21.34 5.76 3.62
CA LEU A 288 -21.36 4.74 2.59
C LEU A 288 -21.03 5.36 1.24
N GLY A 289 -19.95 4.87 0.63
CA GLY A 289 -19.48 5.29 -0.69
C GLY A 289 -19.65 4.18 -1.72
N ILE A 290 -20.89 3.77 -2.02
CA ILE A 290 -21.16 2.71 -3.00
C ILE A 290 -20.70 3.19 -4.37
N GLN A 291 -19.78 2.44 -4.99
CA GLN A 291 -19.18 2.75 -6.27
C GLN A 291 -19.78 1.88 -7.38
N ASN A 292 -20.04 2.51 -8.53
CA ASN A 292 -20.41 1.77 -9.72
C ASN A 292 -19.18 1.09 -10.31
N PHE A 293 -19.29 -0.18 -10.66
CA PHE A 293 -18.21 -0.93 -11.32
C PHE A 293 -17.76 -0.24 -12.61
N LEU A 294 -16.45 -0.10 -12.79
CA LEU A 294 -15.83 0.39 -14.02
C LEU A 294 -15.14 -0.76 -14.76
N PRO A 295 -15.51 -1.04 -16.02
CA PRO A 295 -14.84 -2.07 -16.82
C PRO A 295 -13.45 -1.58 -17.26
N TYR A 296 -12.45 -2.40 -17.04
CA TYR A 296 -11.10 -2.19 -17.52
C TYR A 296 -10.79 -3.10 -18.71
N LYS A 297 -9.88 -2.68 -19.61
CA LYS A 297 -9.52 -3.46 -20.82
C LYS A 297 -8.98 -4.84 -20.48
N THR A 298 -8.23 -4.96 -19.40
CA THR A 298 -7.67 -6.21 -18.90
C THR A 298 -8.52 -6.82 -17.76
N GLY A 299 -9.76 -6.33 -17.60
CA GLY A 299 -10.68 -6.76 -16.57
C GLY A 299 -10.88 -8.28 -16.56
N ARG A 300 -10.92 -8.85 -15.35
CA ARG A 300 -10.98 -10.30 -15.12
C ARG A 300 -12.39 -10.85 -15.04
N ILE A 301 -13.38 -9.99 -15.11
CA ILE A 301 -14.81 -10.37 -15.06
C ILE A 301 -15.57 -9.79 -16.23
N ALA A 302 -16.57 -10.51 -16.67
CA ALA A 302 -17.49 -10.09 -17.73
C ALA A 302 -18.61 -9.15 -17.22
N ALA A 303 -18.44 -8.52 -16.05
CA ALA A 303 -19.39 -7.55 -15.53
C ALA A 303 -19.44 -6.30 -16.41
N LYS A 304 -20.63 -5.71 -16.53
CA LYS A 304 -20.83 -4.45 -17.23
C LYS A 304 -21.07 -3.34 -16.23
N GLN A 305 -20.60 -2.15 -16.56
CA GLN A 305 -20.96 -0.95 -15.83
C GLN A 305 -22.47 -0.71 -15.97
N LEU A 306 -23.14 -0.45 -14.86
CA LEU A 306 -24.51 -0.01 -14.89
C LEU A 306 -24.54 1.44 -15.38
N GLY A 307 -25.47 1.77 -16.31
CA GLY A 307 -25.65 3.17 -16.74
C GLY A 307 -25.96 4.05 -15.53
N TRP A 308 -25.42 5.28 -15.52
CA TRP A 308 -25.49 6.16 -14.34
C TRP A 308 -26.92 6.43 -13.86
N GLU A 309 -27.89 6.62 -14.76
CA GLU A 309 -29.30 6.80 -14.39
C GLU A 309 -29.85 5.59 -13.62
N LYS A 310 -29.57 4.39 -14.11
CA LYS A 310 -30.00 3.14 -13.46
C LYS A 310 -29.27 2.92 -12.13
N PHE A 311 -27.97 3.30 -12.07
CA PHE A 311 -27.22 3.20 -10.85
C PHE A 311 -27.76 4.12 -9.75
N PHE A 312 -28.07 5.38 -10.09
CA PHE A 312 -28.67 6.30 -9.12
C PHE A 312 -30.10 5.92 -8.75
N ALA A 313 -30.89 5.39 -9.69
CA ALA A 313 -32.21 4.83 -9.37
C ALA A 313 -32.09 3.68 -8.36
N PHE A 314 -31.19 2.73 -8.61
CA PHE A 314 -30.90 1.64 -7.68
C PHE A 314 -30.50 2.15 -6.28
N LEU A 315 -29.59 3.12 -6.20
CA LEU A 315 -29.21 3.70 -4.90
C LEU A 315 -30.36 4.39 -4.17
N SER A 316 -31.32 4.94 -4.92
CA SER A 316 -32.50 5.60 -4.33
C SER A 316 -33.55 4.63 -3.77
N GLU A 317 -33.46 3.35 -4.16
CA GLU A 317 -34.34 2.27 -3.67
C GLU A 317 -33.77 1.58 -2.40
N LEU A 318 -32.49 1.79 -2.11
CA LEU A 318 -31.79 1.26 -0.92
C LEU A 318 -32.01 2.10 0.33
#